data_40422e1fbcfe5fa4f4ed090046b11f17
#
_entry.id   40422e1fbcfe5fa4f4ed090046b11f17
#
_cell.length_a   1.000
_cell.length_b   1.000
_cell.length_c   1.000
_cell.angle_alpha   90.00
_cell.angle_beta   90.00
_cell.angle_gamma   90.00
#
_symmetry.space_group_name_H-M   'P 1'
#
loop_
_entity.id
_entity.type
_entity.pdbx_description
1 polymer ?
#
loop_
_entity_poly.entity_id
_entity_poly.type
_entity_poly.pdbx_seq_one_letter_code
_entity_poly.pdbx_strand_id
1 'polypeptide(L)'
;MKRLVITILNIMLLLPILAVAQQEETYDYWQHQRDMVRRGQQAIFMCNGLFTSNRSLEQVFEQELAFFREPIGTSEGGDYEVYWDRRAVAIGAPGAVPVMRAAFREGIGCVILPPDQSLEDIERLPELTLPYPPGDSAQIPWPDGDLIENTGLPANVNEEKLLAASNWAFDRESPEQVTLSLVVVYNGQIIHERYAPGFDVTTRTRTWSTAKSIASTLIGMLVDEGRLALDEPLGFDWYPNARSPETDPRNEITLRHVLNMSSGLETVDNRGLEYATGSGMSYWAGSSSVAGARSRALIREPGTYWDYENYDTLLGVYAMKLALGGEKAYAEFPRKALLDKIGMRNTLVSTDRFGDFVMSSQIYTNARDLARFGLLYLGNGIWNGERLLSEEWIDFVRTPAPATKSIGSIYGGQWWLVPEGRDDVPKDAYSTSGNRGQFSIVVPSHDMVIVRRGLDYGRQGFDRWGLTREVLKAIN
;
A
#
# COMPACT_ATOMS: atom_id res chain seq x y z
N MET A 1 -29.88 -27.74 90.60
CA MET A 1 -30.49 -26.83 89.63
C MET A 1 -29.37 -26.30 88.75
N LYS A 2 -29.24 -26.91 87.54
CA LYS A 2 -28.20 -26.52 86.57
C LYS A 2 -28.90 -25.67 85.47
N ARG A 3 -28.49 -24.41 85.31
CA ARG A 3 -28.97 -23.54 84.23
C ARG A 3 -28.18 -23.87 82.92
N LEU A 4 -28.92 -24.21 81.93
CA LEU A 4 -28.41 -24.43 80.54
C LEU A 4 -28.36 -23.08 79.84
N VAL A 5 -27.20 -22.65 79.42
CA VAL A 5 -27.00 -21.44 78.63
C VAL A 5 -26.94 -21.92 77.13
N ILE A 6 -27.89 -21.52 76.30
CA ILE A 6 -27.93 -21.76 74.88
C ILE A 6 -27.25 -20.55 74.24
N THR A 7 -26.11 -20.79 73.64
CA THR A 7 -25.40 -19.80 72.78
C THR A 7 -25.93 -19.96 71.38
N ILE A 8 -26.62 -18.95 70.83
CA ILE A 8 -27.03 -18.87 69.46
C ILE A 8 -25.88 -18.32 68.65
N LEU A 9 -25.32 -19.14 67.75
CA LEU A 9 -24.29 -18.75 66.80
C LEU A 9 -24.94 -18.16 65.54
N ASN A 10 -24.87 -16.84 65.38
CA ASN A 10 -25.27 -16.15 64.15
C ASN A 10 -24.22 -16.38 63.06
N ILE A 11 -24.52 -17.26 62.11
CA ILE A 11 -23.75 -17.40 60.87
C ILE A 11 -24.25 -16.32 59.90
N MET A 12 -23.49 -15.24 59.79
CA MET A 12 -23.66 -14.22 58.73
C MET A 12 -23.11 -14.79 57.43
N LEU A 13 -23.97 -15.19 56.50
CA LEU A 13 -23.61 -15.53 55.13
C LEU A 13 -23.19 -14.23 54.42
N LEU A 14 -21.90 -14.03 54.25
CA LEU A 14 -21.32 -13.05 53.32
C LEU A 14 -21.48 -13.58 51.89
N LEU A 15 -22.52 -13.16 51.22
CA LEU A 15 -22.61 -13.26 49.76
C LEU A 15 -21.62 -12.25 49.14
N PRO A 16 -20.71 -12.64 48.24
CA PRO A 16 -19.91 -11.67 47.52
C PRO A 16 -20.86 -10.92 46.56
N ILE A 17 -21.04 -9.64 46.84
CA ILE A 17 -21.62 -8.70 45.87
C ILE A 17 -20.58 -8.59 44.76
N LEU A 18 -20.80 -9.32 43.64
CA LEU A 18 -20.13 -9.05 42.38
C LEU A 18 -20.59 -7.65 41.92
N ALA A 19 -19.81 -6.63 42.28
CA ALA A 19 -19.90 -5.34 41.64
C ALA A 19 -19.51 -5.54 40.17
N VAL A 20 -20.49 -5.74 39.30
CA VAL A 20 -20.33 -5.52 37.90
C VAL A 20 -20.03 -4.02 37.78
N ALA A 21 -18.75 -3.69 37.56
CA ALA A 21 -18.39 -2.37 37.16
C ALA A 21 -19.12 -2.10 35.83
N GLN A 22 -20.20 -1.33 35.88
CA GLN A 22 -20.73 -0.69 34.68
C GLN A 22 -19.57 0.15 34.15
N GLN A 23 -18.93 -0.31 33.07
CA GLN A 23 -18.14 0.57 32.24
C GLN A 23 -19.13 1.67 31.81
N GLU A 24 -18.92 2.88 32.32
CA GLU A 24 -19.56 4.06 31.78
C GLU A 24 -19.22 4.06 30.30
N GLU A 25 -20.24 3.88 29.45
CA GLU A 25 -20.10 4.05 28.01
C GLU A 25 -19.69 5.51 27.80
N THR A 26 -18.40 5.73 27.60
CA THR A 26 -17.91 7.04 27.19
C THR A 26 -18.46 7.33 25.79
N TYR A 27 -19.05 8.50 25.62
CA TYR A 27 -19.58 8.93 24.32
C TYR A 27 -18.46 8.90 23.28
N ASP A 28 -18.65 8.18 22.16
CA ASP A 28 -17.68 8.06 21.09
C ASP A 28 -17.88 9.17 20.05
N TYR A 29 -17.13 10.24 20.20
CA TYR A 29 -17.14 11.38 19.26
C TYR A 29 -16.71 11.02 17.83
N TRP A 30 -16.03 9.87 17.63
CA TRP A 30 -15.48 9.44 16.36
C TRP A 30 -16.30 8.33 15.67
N GLN A 31 -17.42 7.92 16.26
CA GLN A 31 -18.22 6.81 15.75
C GLN A 31 -18.65 7.01 14.30
N HIS A 32 -19.10 8.21 13.95
CA HIS A 32 -19.53 8.52 12.58
C HIS A 32 -18.38 8.40 11.57
N GLN A 33 -17.19 8.92 11.90
CA GLN A 33 -16.00 8.80 11.06
C GLN A 33 -15.57 7.34 10.90
N ARG A 34 -15.58 6.56 11.98
CA ARG A 34 -15.27 5.11 11.91
C ARG A 34 -16.25 4.36 11.03
N ASP A 35 -17.52 4.68 11.10
CA ASP A 35 -18.55 4.07 10.26
C ASP A 35 -18.36 4.43 8.78
N MET A 36 -18.05 5.69 8.46
CA MET A 36 -17.71 6.09 7.10
C MET A 36 -16.48 5.33 6.58
N VAL A 37 -15.40 5.30 7.35
CA VAL A 37 -14.15 4.65 6.95
C VAL A 37 -14.36 3.14 6.77
N ARG A 38 -15.02 2.46 7.72
CA ARG A 38 -15.29 1.01 7.62
C ARG A 38 -16.11 0.66 6.38
N ARG A 39 -17.22 1.37 6.13
CA ARG A 39 -18.09 1.15 4.97
C ARG A 39 -17.40 1.55 3.68
N GLY A 40 -16.69 2.65 3.65
CA GLY A 40 -15.94 3.09 2.48
C GLY A 40 -14.78 2.17 2.12
N GLN A 41 -14.08 1.63 3.12
CA GLN A 41 -13.05 0.63 2.90
C GLN A 41 -13.65 -0.62 2.24
N GLN A 42 -14.76 -1.13 2.74
CA GLN A 42 -15.43 -2.27 2.13
C GLN A 42 -15.94 -1.94 0.72
N ALA A 43 -16.52 -0.76 0.49
CA ALA A 43 -16.97 -0.33 -0.84
C ALA A 43 -15.82 -0.32 -1.85
N ILE A 44 -14.65 0.24 -1.48
CA ILE A 44 -13.46 0.26 -2.33
C ILE A 44 -12.91 -1.16 -2.58
N PHE A 45 -12.89 -2.02 -1.57
CA PHE A 45 -12.40 -3.39 -1.73
C PHE A 45 -13.32 -4.20 -2.65
N MET A 46 -14.62 -4.13 -2.44
CA MET A 46 -15.60 -4.81 -3.31
C MET A 46 -15.55 -4.26 -4.74
N CYS A 47 -15.57 -2.94 -4.90
CA CYS A 47 -15.52 -2.31 -6.22
C CYS A 47 -14.26 -2.72 -7.00
N ASN A 48 -13.07 -2.60 -6.39
CA ASN A 48 -11.84 -3.01 -7.07
C ASN A 48 -11.72 -4.52 -7.25
N GLY A 49 -12.20 -5.32 -6.30
CA GLY A 49 -12.26 -6.77 -6.46
C GLY A 49 -13.07 -7.17 -7.69
N LEU A 50 -14.26 -6.60 -7.84
CA LEU A 50 -15.17 -6.89 -8.95
C LEU A 50 -14.70 -6.30 -10.29
N PHE A 51 -14.36 -5.00 -10.33
CA PHE A 51 -14.21 -4.24 -11.58
C PHE A 51 -12.78 -3.94 -11.98
N THR A 52 -11.81 -4.03 -11.06
CA THR A 52 -10.38 -3.86 -11.37
C THR A 52 -9.67 -5.22 -11.47
N SER A 53 -10.02 -6.16 -10.59
CA SER A 53 -9.41 -7.49 -10.52
C SER A 53 -10.24 -8.58 -11.20
N ASN A 54 -11.42 -8.26 -11.74
CA ASN A 54 -12.36 -9.17 -12.44
C ASN A 54 -12.70 -10.43 -11.62
N ARG A 55 -12.91 -10.27 -10.32
CA ARG A 55 -13.21 -11.36 -9.41
C ARG A 55 -14.70 -11.53 -9.23
N SER A 56 -15.15 -12.75 -8.91
CA SER A 56 -16.54 -12.98 -8.51
C SER A 56 -16.85 -12.38 -7.14
N LEU A 57 -18.12 -12.14 -6.86
CA LEU A 57 -18.54 -11.64 -5.54
C LEU A 57 -18.15 -12.59 -4.41
N GLU A 58 -18.24 -13.90 -4.64
CA GLU A 58 -17.82 -14.95 -3.72
C GLU A 58 -16.31 -14.83 -3.40
N GLN A 59 -15.47 -14.73 -4.45
CA GLN A 59 -14.02 -14.53 -4.30
C GLN A 59 -13.69 -13.23 -3.56
N VAL A 60 -14.45 -12.16 -3.79
CA VAL A 60 -14.25 -10.89 -3.06
C VAL A 60 -14.51 -11.09 -1.57
N PHE A 61 -15.60 -11.74 -1.18
CA PHE A 61 -15.90 -12.00 0.23
C PHE A 61 -14.90 -12.96 0.87
N GLU A 62 -14.54 -14.04 0.21
CA GLU A 62 -13.61 -15.04 0.75
C GLU A 62 -12.17 -14.54 0.87
N GLN A 63 -11.75 -13.62 0.03
CA GLN A 63 -10.33 -13.28 -0.13
C GLN A 63 -10.04 -11.81 0.15
N GLU A 64 -10.71 -10.86 -0.55
CA GLU A 64 -10.45 -9.43 -0.32
C GLU A 64 -10.97 -8.99 1.05
N LEU A 65 -12.19 -9.39 1.38
CA LEU A 65 -12.85 -9.03 2.62
C LEU A 65 -12.44 -9.91 3.82
N ALA A 66 -11.68 -10.99 3.62
CA ALA A 66 -11.06 -11.74 4.71
C ALA A 66 -10.12 -10.87 5.58
N PHE A 67 -9.70 -9.71 5.06
CA PHE A 67 -8.97 -8.70 5.82
C PHE A 67 -9.80 -8.09 6.96
N PHE A 68 -11.12 -8.06 6.80
CA PHE A 68 -12.04 -7.55 7.83
C PHE A 68 -12.38 -8.64 8.83
N ARG A 69 -12.41 -8.29 10.11
CA ARG A 69 -12.89 -9.20 11.14
C ARG A 69 -14.36 -9.57 10.94
N GLU A 70 -15.15 -8.58 10.56
CA GLU A 70 -16.60 -8.69 10.35
C GLU A 70 -16.99 -7.86 9.10
N PRO A 71 -16.97 -8.45 7.90
CA PRO A 71 -17.47 -7.77 6.72
C PRO A 71 -18.98 -7.53 6.82
N ILE A 72 -19.46 -6.47 6.17
CA ILE A 72 -20.90 -6.18 6.09
C ILE A 72 -21.51 -7.07 5.00
N GLY A 73 -22.38 -8.01 5.41
CA GLY A 73 -23.00 -8.96 4.51
C GLY A 73 -22.13 -10.17 4.17
N THR A 74 -22.61 -10.95 3.20
CA THR A 74 -21.94 -12.12 2.62
C THR A 74 -22.07 -12.06 1.10
N SER A 75 -21.48 -13.01 0.37
CA SER A 75 -21.66 -13.10 -1.10
C SER A 75 -23.11 -13.35 -1.53
N GLU A 76 -23.96 -13.82 -0.62
CA GLU A 76 -25.38 -14.08 -0.87
C GLU A 76 -26.28 -12.85 -0.64
N GLY A 77 -25.77 -11.82 0.06
CA GLY A 77 -26.47 -10.56 0.32
C GLY A 77 -26.13 -9.93 1.67
N GLY A 78 -26.73 -8.77 1.91
CA GLY A 78 -26.53 -7.99 3.14
C GLY A 78 -26.78 -6.50 2.91
N ASP A 79 -26.30 -5.65 3.83
CA ASP A 79 -26.45 -4.20 3.73
C ASP A 79 -25.46 -3.58 2.73
N TYR A 80 -25.49 -4.09 1.50
CA TYR A 80 -24.73 -3.56 0.37
C TYR A 80 -25.49 -3.78 -0.94
N GLU A 81 -25.12 -3.01 -1.97
CA GLU A 81 -25.66 -3.15 -3.31
C GLU A 81 -24.54 -3.03 -4.36
N VAL A 82 -24.58 -3.90 -5.40
CA VAL A 82 -23.67 -3.85 -6.56
C VAL A 82 -24.46 -3.38 -7.78
N TYR A 83 -24.07 -2.24 -8.32
CA TYR A 83 -24.61 -1.63 -9.55
C TYR A 83 -23.73 -2.03 -10.72
N TRP A 84 -24.02 -3.17 -11.34
CA TRP A 84 -23.21 -3.77 -12.40
C TRP A 84 -23.09 -2.88 -13.65
N ASP A 85 -24.19 -2.25 -14.03
CA ASP A 85 -24.29 -1.32 -15.17
C ASP A 85 -23.50 -0.03 -14.95
N ARG A 86 -23.36 0.37 -13.70
CA ARG A 86 -22.59 1.56 -13.28
C ARG A 86 -21.19 1.25 -12.77
N ARG A 87 -20.83 -0.02 -12.69
CA ARG A 87 -19.57 -0.51 -12.11
C ARG A 87 -19.30 0.11 -10.72
N ALA A 88 -20.32 0.08 -9.86
CA ALA A 88 -20.29 0.73 -8.56
C ALA A 88 -20.79 -0.20 -7.45
N VAL A 89 -20.40 0.12 -6.21
CA VAL A 89 -20.82 -0.60 -4.99
C VAL A 89 -21.26 0.45 -3.96
N ALA A 90 -22.36 0.20 -3.27
CA ALA A 90 -22.79 0.94 -2.08
C ALA A 90 -22.78 0.04 -0.86
N ILE A 91 -22.32 0.55 0.27
CA ILE A 91 -22.34 -0.14 1.57
C ILE A 91 -23.18 0.68 2.54
N GLY A 92 -24.19 0.03 3.11
CA GLY A 92 -25.24 0.59 3.95
C GLY A 92 -26.61 0.49 3.27
N ALA A 93 -27.63 0.08 4.02
CA ALA A 93 -29.00 -0.01 3.52
C ALA A 93 -29.61 1.39 3.26
N PRO A 94 -30.63 1.51 2.38
CA PRO A 94 -31.37 2.75 2.23
C PRO A 94 -31.88 3.28 3.57
N GLY A 95 -31.59 4.56 3.86
CA GLY A 95 -31.90 5.18 5.15
C GLY A 95 -30.86 5.01 6.24
N ALA A 96 -29.85 4.16 6.07
CA ALA A 96 -28.71 4.10 6.97
C ALA A 96 -27.78 5.30 6.74
N VAL A 97 -27.23 5.86 7.82
CA VAL A 97 -26.24 6.94 7.74
C VAL A 97 -24.98 6.47 8.48
N PRO A 98 -23.82 6.58 7.87
CA PRO A 98 -23.53 6.98 6.48
C PRO A 98 -23.69 5.82 5.47
N VAL A 99 -24.12 6.11 4.24
CA VAL A 99 -24.02 5.20 3.09
C VAL A 99 -22.77 5.58 2.29
N MET A 100 -21.82 4.65 2.16
CA MET A 100 -20.58 4.87 1.43
C MET A 100 -20.63 4.15 0.08
N ARG A 101 -20.12 4.79 -0.96
CA ARG A 101 -20.11 4.23 -2.32
C ARG A 101 -18.72 4.26 -2.91
N ALA A 102 -18.46 3.35 -3.84
CA ALA A 102 -17.27 3.38 -4.69
C ALA A 102 -17.66 3.07 -6.13
N ALA A 103 -17.09 3.78 -7.08
CA ALA A 103 -17.36 3.56 -8.49
C ALA A 103 -16.06 3.42 -9.28
N PHE A 104 -16.03 2.47 -10.21
CA PHE A 104 -14.90 2.27 -11.11
C PHE A 104 -14.84 3.38 -12.15
N ARG A 105 -13.64 3.92 -12.33
CA ARG A 105 -13.34 4.89 -13.39
C ARG A 105 -12.21 4.36 -14.27
N GLU A 106 -12.34 4.59 -15.57
CA GLU A 106 -11.37 4.09 -16.53
C GLU A 106 -9.97 4.67 -16.27
N GLY A 107 -8.94 3.83 -16.39
CA GLY A 107 -7.54 4.21 -16.17
C GLY A 107 -7.12 4.50 -14.72
N ILE A 108 -8.07 4.50 -13.78
CA ILE A 108 -7.84 4.87 -12.37
C ILE A 108 -8.17 3.73 -11.40
N GLY A 109 -9.23 2.95 -11.68
CA GLY A 109 -9.80 2.01 -10.73
C GLY A 109 -10.94 2.63 -9.92
N CYS A 110 -11.24 2.10 -8.74
CA CYS A 110 -12.38 2.57 -7.97
C CYS A 110 -12.07 3.80 -7.11
N VAL A 111 -12.97 4.79 -7.18
CA VAL A 111 -12.93 6.05 -6.43
C VAL A 111 -14.10 6.09 -5.45
N ILE A 112 -13.87 6.60 -4.24
CA ILE A 112 -14.88 6.71 -3.19
C ILE A 112 -15.84 7.87 -3.46
N LEU A 113 -17.13 7.64 -3.18
CA LEU A 113 -18.19 8.61 -3.13
C LEU A 113 -18.70 8.67 -1.68
N PRO A 114 -18.45 9.78 -0.97
CA PRO A 114 -18.90 9.97 0.42
C PRO A 114 -20.43 10.14 0.52
N PRO A 115 -21.01 10.22 1.73
CA PRO A 115 -22.46 10.26 1.92
C PRO A 115 -23.19 11.43 1.26
N ASP A 116 -22.49 12.54 1.02
CA ASP A 116 -23.01 13.74 0.33
C ASP A 116 -23.05 13.60 -1.20
N GLN A 117 -22.56 12.50 -1.75
CA GLN A 117 -22.58 12.18 -3.18
C GLN A 117 -23.43 10.94 -3.46
N SER A 118 -24.01 10.89 -4.66
CA SER A 118 -24.83 9.79 -5.17
C SER A 118 -24.18 9.11 -6.38
N LEU A 119 -24.84 8.09 -6.94
CA LEU A 119 -24.39 7.46 -8.20
C LEU A 119 -24.44 8.42 -9.40
N GLU A 120 -25.18 9.50 -9.34
CA GLU A 120 -25.23 10.51 -10.41
C GLU A 120 -23.96 11.36 -10.46
N ASP A 121 -23.18 11.36 -9.37
CA ASP A 121 -21.91 12.07 -9.29
C ASP A 121 -20.73 11.30 -9.88
N ILE A 122 -20.95 10.04 -10.31
CA ILE A 122 -19.89 9.19 -10.89
C ILE A 122 -19.20 9.87 -12.07
N GLU A 123 -19.96 10.55 -12.92
CA GLU A 123 -19.41 11.22 -14.11
C GLU A 123 -18.52 12.44 -13.78
N ARG A 124 -18.55 12.90 -12.54
CA ARG A 124 -17.69 13.99 -12.04
C ARG A 124 -16.39 13.48 -11.42
N LEU A 125 -16.30 12.16 -11.19
CA LEU A 125 -15.08 11.55 -10.66
C LEU A 125 -13.97 11.59 -11.70
N PRO A 126 -12.71 11.65 -11.27
CA PRO A 126 -11.56 11.59 -12.16
C PRO A 126 -11.56 10.31 -13.02
N GLU A 127 -11.08 10.43 -14.24
CA GLU A 127 -10.79 9.31 -15.14
C GLU A 127 -9.53 9.60 -15.96
N LEU A 128 -8.88 8.57 -16.46
CA LEU A 128 -7.70 8.70 -17.30
C LEU A 128 -7.91 7.93 -18.62
N THR A 129 -8.19 8.66 -19.69
CA THR A 129 -8.44 8.09 -21.03
C THR A 129 -7.18 8.04 -21.91
N LEU A 130 -6.00 8.05 -21.33
CA LEU A 130 -4.75 7.96 -22.06
C LEU A 130 -4.63 6.57 -22.73
N PRO A 131 -4.50 6.50 -24.08
CA PRO A 131 -4.37 5.23 -24.78
C PRO A 131 -3.11 4.49 -24.32
N TYR A 132 -3.19 3.16 -24.31
CA TYR A 132 -2.02 2.34 -24.03
C TYR A 132 -1.05 2.34 -25.21
N PRO A 133 0.25 2.09 -24.96
CA PRO A 133 1.21 1.87 -26.03
C PRO A 133 0.72 0.81 -27.02
N PRO A 134 0.96 0.99 -28.33
CA PRO A 134 0.47 0.06 -29.36
C PRO A 134 1.09 -1.33 -29.20
N GLY A 135 0.39 -2.33 -29.71
CA GLY A 135 0.82 -3.73 -29.70
C GLY A 135 0.21 -4.53 -28.55
N ASP A 136 0.01 -5.81 -28.83
CA ASP A 136 -0.45 -6.80 -27.86
C ASP A 136 0.73 -7.24 -26.99
N SER A 137 0.67 -7.00 -25.67
CA SER A 137 1.73 -7.37 -24.73
C SER A 137 2.08 -8.86 -24.78
N ALA A 138 1.09 -9.72 -25.11
CA ALA A 138 1.31 -11.16 -25.23
C ALA A 138 2.18 -11.55 -26.44
N GLN A 139 2.40 -10.63 -27.40
CA GLN A 139 3.23 -10.83 -28.58
C GLN A 139 4.58 -10.10 -28.50
N ILE A 140 4.78 -9.29 -27.48
CA ILE A 140 6.02 -8.55 -27.26
C ILE A 140 6.89 -9.35 -26.27
N PRO A 141 8.17 -9.61 -26.60
CA PRO A 141 9.07 -10.33 -25.69
C PRO A 141 9.21 -9.68 -24.31
N TRP A 142 9.38 -10.50 -23.29
CA TRP A 142 9.78 -10.07 -21.95
C TRP A 142 11.18 -9.38 -22.02
N PRO A 143 11.41 -8.26 -21.27
CA PRO A 143 10.55 -7.64 -20.27
C PRO A 143 9.59 -6.56 -20.82
N ASP A 144 9.65 -6.16 -22.07
CA ASP A 144 8.82 -5.08 -22.64
C ASP A 144 7.35 -5.51 -22.84
N GLY A 145 7.11 -6.81 -22.93
CA GLY A 145 5.81 -7.45 -23.00
C GLY A 145 5.77 -8.75 -22.19
N ASP A 146 4.78 -9.58 -22.50
CA ASP A 146 4.48 -10.78 -21.71
C ASP A 146 4.83 -12.10 -22.41
N LEU A 147 5.41 -12.03 -23.62
CA LEU A 147 5.88 -13.21 -24.34
C LEU A 147 7.14 -13.76 -23.66
N ILE A 148 7.02 -14.93 -23.04
CA ILE A 148 8.15 -15.64 -22.43
C ILE A 148 8.73 -16.61 -23.46
N GLU A 149 10.00 -16.42 -23.81
CA GLU A 149 10.74 -17.37 -24.63
C GLU A 149 11.17 -18.55 -23.74
N ASN A 150 10.88 -19.76 -24.19
CA ASN A 150 11.29 -20.96 -23.46
C ASN A 150 12.76 -21.29 -23.75
N THR A 151 13.66 -20.64 -23.06
CA THR A 151 15.12 -20.86 -23.18
C THR A 151 15.67 -21.90 -22.21
N GLY A 152 14.80 -22.49 -21.38
CA GLY A 152 15.20 -23.37 -20.27
C GLY A 152 15.80 -22.59 -19.08
N LEU A 153 16.09 -23.30 -18.01
CA LEU A 153 16.75 -22.71 -16.85
C LEU A 153 18.26 -22.53 -17.09
N PRO A 154 18.86 -21.43 -16.60
CA PRO A 154 20.32 -21.29 -16.58
C PRO A 154 21.01 -22.46 -15.87
N ALA A 155 22.19 -22.88 -16.37
CA ALA A 155 22.87 -24.07 -15.89
C ALA A 155 23.24 -24.07 -14.39
N ASN A 156 23.35 -22.89 -13.81
CA ASN A 156 23.64 -22.71 -12.37
C ASN A 156 22.36 -22.59 -11.52
N VAL A 157 21.17 -22.80 -12.10
CA VAL A 157 19.89 -22.81 -11.36
C VAL A 157 19.47 -24.24 -11.07
N ASN A 158 19.30 -24.56 -9.79
CA ASN A 158 18.78 -25.84 -9.35
C ASN A 158 17.25 -25.80 -9.29
N GLU A 159 16.60 -26.51 -10.21
CA GLU A 159 15.13 -26.54 -10.34
C GLU A 159 14.42 -27.09 -9.10
N GLU A 160 14.96 -28.15 -8.47
CA GLU A 160 14.36 -28.74 -7.28
C GLU A 160 14.34 -27.77 -6.10
N LYS A 161 15.45 -27.05 -5.88
CA LYS A 161 15.53 -26.03 -4.84
C LYS A 161 14.65 -24.81 -5.13
N LEU A 162 14.52 -24.43 -6.41
CA LEU A 162 13.64 -23.35 -6.82
C LEU A 162 12.16 -23.71 -6.57
N LEU A 163 11.76 -24.94 -6.88
CA LEU A 163 10.44 -25.46 -6.55
C LEU A 163 10.22 -25.54 -5.04
N ALA A 164 11.23 -25.95 -4.27
CA ALA A 164 11.16 -25.95 -2.80
C ALA A 164 10.95 -24.53 -2.24
N ALA A 165 11.62 -23.50 -2.78
CA ALA A 165 11.40 -22.11 -2.41
C ALA A 165 10.00 -21.63 -2.78
N SER A 166 9.47 -22.06 -3.93
CA SER A 166 8.09 -21.78 -4.32
C SER A 166 7.10 -22.42 -3.35
N ASN A 167 7.28 -23.68 -3.02
CA ASN A 167 6.45 -24.37 -2.04
C ASN A 167 6.52 -23.68 -0.66
N TRP A 168 7.73 -23.28 -0.23
CA TRP A 168 7.88 -22.50 1.01
C TRP A 168 7.03 -21.22 1.00
N ALA A 169 6.92 -20.53 -0.13
CA ALA A 169 6.12 -19.31 -0.25
C ALA A 169 4.61 -19.58 -0.21
N PHE A 170 4.14 -20.69 -0.80
CA PHE A 170 2.72 -21.02 -0.93
C PHE A 170 2.18 -21.89 0.21
N ASP A 171 2.95 -22.87 0.65
CA ASP A 171 2.52 -23.86 1.64
C ASP A 171 2.92 -23.38 3.04
N ARG A 172 2.21 -22.35 3.53
CA ARG A 172 2.52 -21.73 4.83
C ARG A 172 1.81 -22.48 5.96
N GLU A 173 2.48 -22.59 7.11
CA GLU A 173 1.89 -23.15 8.34
C GLU A 173 0.74 -22.27 8.86
N SER A 174 0.89 -20.94 8.73
CA SER A 174 -0.15 -20.00 9.13
C SER A 174 -1.15 -19.79 8.01
N PRO A 175 -2.45 -20.00 8.24
CA PRO A 175 -3.50 -19.68 7.28
C PRO A 175 -3.62 -18.17 7.01
N GLU A 176 -3.03 -17.34 7.87
CA GLU A 176 -2.99 -15.88 7.70
C GLU A 176 -2.03 -15.43 6.58
N GLN A 177 -1.10 -16.31 6.15
CA GLN A 177 -0.11 -16.02 5.11
C GLN A 177 -0.57 -16.63 3.78
N VAL A 178 -1.22 -15.82 2.94
CA VAL A 178 -1.82 -16.25 1.67
C VAL A 178 -1.01 -15.68 0.50
N THR A 179 -0.29 -16.54 -0.21
CA THR A 179 0.45 -16.17 -1.42
C THR A 179 -0.44 -16.33 -2.66
N LEU A 180 -0.55 -15.27 -3.46
CA LEU A 180 -1.30 -15.25 -4.72
C LEU A 180 -0.43 -15.54 -5.92
N SER A 181 0.76 -14.97 -5.93
CA SER A 181 1.75 -15.21 -6.99
C SER A 181 3.17 -15.04 -6.48
N LEU A 182 4.06 -15.78 -7.11
CA LEU A 182 5.50 -15.70 -6.98
C LEU A 182 6.11 -15.62 -8.38
N VAL A 183 6.91 -14.58 -8.64
CA VAL A 183 7.71 -14.44 -9.86
C VAL A 183 9.16 -14.25 -9.45
N VAL A 184 10.06 -15.02 -10.02
CA VAL A 184 11.51 -14.91 -9.82
C VAL A 184 12.16 -14.60 -11.16
N VAL A 185 12.84 -13.47 -11.23
CA VAL A 185 13.64 -13.04 -12.38
C VAL A 185 15.11 -13.17 -12.00
N TYR A 186 15.91 -13.82 -12.84
CA TYR A 186 17.34 -14.00 -12.69
C TYR A 186 18.04 -13.73 -14.01
N ASN A 187 19.09 -12.89 -14.01
CA ASN A 187 19.77 -12.44 -15.22
C ASN A 187 18.79 -11.92 -16.30
N GLY A 188 17.77 -11.17 -15.89
CA GLY A 188 16.73 -10.62 -16.78
C GLY A 188 15.67 -11.62 -17.24
N GLN A 189 15.82 -12.92 -16.98
CA GLN A 189 14.91 -14.00 -17.40
C GLN A 189 13.97 -14.39 -16.25
N ILE A 190 12.67 -14.58 -16.53
CA ILE A 190 11.76 -15.24 -15.57
C ILE A 190 12.14 -16.72 -15.49
N ILE A 191 12.71 -17.15 -14.35
CA ILE A 191 13.10 -18.52 -14.07
C ILE A 191 12.03 -19.30 -13.29
N HIS A 192 11.09 -18.60 -12.68
CA HIS A 192 9.95 -19.21 -11.98
C HIS A 192 8.76 -18.27 -11.94
N GLU A 193 7.58 -18.83 -12.18
CA GLU A 193 6.32 -18.12 -12.08
C GLU A 193 5.22 -19.09 -11.63
N ARG A 194 4.50 -18.74 -10.55
CA ARG A 194 3.40 -19.53 -10.01
C ARG A 194 2.29 -18.64 -9.50
N TYR A 195 1.05 -19.05 -9.76
CA TYR A 195 -0.17 -18.38 -9.31
C TYR A 195 -1.03 -19.32 -8.46
N ALA A 196 -1.71 -18.78 -7.45
CA ALA A 196 -2.72 -19.51 -6.70
C ALA A 196 -3.97 -19.78 -7.57
N PRO A 197 -4.79 -20.79 -7.28
CA PRO A 197 -6.02 -21.01 -7.99
C PRO A 197 -6.92 -19.77 -8.05
N GLY A 198 -7.42 -19.44 -9.24
CA GLY A 198 -8.25 -18.27 -9.50
C GLY A 198 -7.47 -16.96 -9.69
N PHE A 199 -6.14 -17.02 -9.76
CA PHE A 199 -5.25 -15.90 -10.10
C PHE A 199 -4.39 -16.25 -11.30
N ASP A 200 -4.02 -15.27 -12.09
CA ASP A 200 -3.20 -15.41 -13.28
C ASP A 200 -2.32 -14.16 -13.51
N VAL A 201 -1.59 -14.17 -14.63
CA VAL A 201 -0.69 -13.10 -15.03
C VAL A 201 -1.40 -11.75 -15.23
N THR A 202 -2.70 -11.75 -15.52
CA THR A 202 -3.48 -10.52 -15.74
C THR A 202 -4.13 -9.98 -14.48
N THR A 203 -4.15 -10.76 -13.40
CA THR A 203 -4.86 -10.40 -12.19
C THR A 203 -4.18 -9.24 -11.47
N ARG A 204 -4.85 -8.10 -11.45
CA ARG A 204 -4.43 -6.93 -10.69
C ARG A 204 -4.85 -7.05 -9.24
N THR A 205 -3.94 -6.83 -8.32
CA THR A 205 -4.27 -6.70 -6.91
C THR A 205 -3.68 -5.41 -6.35
N ARG A 206 -4.21 -4.94 -5.22
CA ARG A 206 -3.74 -3.72 -4.58
C ARG A 206 -2.31 -3.89 -4.10
N THR A 207 -1.47 -2.90 -4.36
CA THR A 207 -0.04 -2.91 -3.95
C THR A 207 0.17 -2.51 -2.50
N TRP A 208 -0.84 -1.86 -1.88
CA TRP A 208 -0.66 -1.24 -0.59
C TRP A 208 0.58 -0.34 -0.59
N SER A 209 1.35 -0.33 0.49
CA SER A 209 2.50 0.57 0.64
C SER A 209 3.64 0.37 -0.34
N THR A 210 3.66 -0.70 -1.17
CA THR A 210 4.54 -0.79 -2.33
C THR A 210 4.34 0.39 -3.30
N ALA A 211 3.14 1.00 -3.30
CA ALA A 211 2.85 2.24 -4.04
C ALA A 211 3.82 3.39 -3.67
N LYS A 212 4.31 3.44 -2.43
CA LYS A 212 5.25 4.47 -1.97
C LYS A 212 6.58 4.46 -2.74
N SER A 213 7.07 3.26 -3.06
CA SER A 213 8.29 3.12 -3.87
C SER A 213 8.06 3.59 -5.30
N ILE A 214 6.87 3.35 -5.87
CA ILE A 214 6.49 3.86 -7.20
C ILE A 214 6.37 5.38 -7.17
N ALA A 215 5.76 5.96 -6.12
CA ALA A 215 5.70 7.41 -5.93
C ALA A 215 7.11 8.03 -5.84
N SER A 216 7.99 7.42 -5.04
CA SER A 216 9.39 7.84 -4.93
C SER A 216 10.11 7.84 -6.28
N THR A 217 9.86 6.82 -7.11
CA THR A 217 10.44 6.75 -8.47
C THR A 217 10.01 7.93 -9.34
N LEU A 218 8.72 8.22 -9.39
CA LEU A 218 8.19 9.36 -10.16
C LEU A 218 8.70 10.71 -9.65
N ILE A 219 8.84 10.85 -8.33
CA ILE A 219 9.42 12.02 -7.70
C ILE A 219 10.91 12.14 -8.07
N GLY A 220 11.64 11.01 -8.07
CA GLY A 220 13.03 10.94 -8.46
C GLY A 220 13.29 11.42 -9.87
N MET A 221 12.43 11.06 -10.80
CA MET A 221 12.50 11.55 -12.18
C MET A 221 12.42 13.10 -12.24
N LEU A 222 11.56 13.70 -11.42
CA LEU A 222 11.47 15.17 -11.35
C LEU A 222 12.66 15.83 -10.62
N VAL A 223 13.28 15.11 -9.69
CA VAL A 223 14.54 15.56 -9.07
C VAL A 223 15.67 15.52 -10.10
N ASP A 224 15.79 14.44 -10.87
CA ASP A 224 16.79 14.29 -11.94
C ASP A 224 16.59 15.32 -13.05
N GLU A 225 15.34 15.74 -13.32
CA GLU A 225 15.02 16.84 -14.24
C GLU A 225 15.28 18.24 -13.64
N GLY A 226 15.67 18.35 -12.37
CA GLY A 226 15.87 19.62 -11.66
C GLY A 226 14.57 20.39 -11.37
N ARG A 227 13.42 19.73 -11.41
CA ARG A 227 12.10 20.32 -11.12
C ARG A 227 11.71 20.21 -9.65
N LEU A 228 12.35 19.30 -8.93
CA LEU A 228 12.28 19.14 -7.48
C LEU A 228 13.70 19.04 -6.92
N ALA A 229 13.88 19.35 -5.66
CA ALA A 229 15.15 19.18 -4.95
C ALA A 229 14.92 18.44 -3.63
N LEU A 230 15.80 17.46 -3.32
CA LEU A 230 15.65 16.62 -2.11
C LEU A 230 15.79 17.44 -0.83
N ASP A 231 16.73 18.40 -0.81
CA ASP A 231 17.16 19.09 0.39
C ASP A 231 16.62 20.52 0.51
N GLU A 232 15.76 20.93 -0.42
CA GLU A 232 15.06 22.21 -0.33
C GLU A 232 13.72 22.06 0.39
N PRO A 233 13.28 23.11 1.12
CA PRO A 233 11.96 23.16 1.73
C PRO A 233 10.84 22.91 0.73
N LEU A 234 9.78 22.21 1.17
CA LEU A 234 8.62 21.89 0.32
C LEU A 234 7.83 23.13 -0.13
N GLY A 235 7.90 24.24 0.62
CA GLY A 235 7.27 25.51 0.26
C GLY A 235 5.73 25.47 0.21
N PHE A 236 5.10 24.65 1.05
CA PHE A 236 3.65 24.48 1.03
C PHE A 236 2.91 25.53 1.83
N ASP A 237 1.67 25.83 1.40
CA ASP A 237 0.67 26.46 2.25
C ASP A 237 0.13 25.43 3.25
N TRP A 238 0.60 25.48 4.51
CA TRP A 238 0.20 24.56 5.55
C TRP A 238 -1.17 24.92 6.16
N TYR A 239 -1.91 23.91 6.64
CA TYR A 239 -3.19 24.11 7.35
C TYR A 239 -3.04 23.76 8.85
N PRO A 240 -3.74 24.44 9.78
CA PRO A 240 -4.29 25.79 9.56
C PRO A 240 -3.15 26.77 9.25
N ASN A 241 -3.48 27.84 8.52
CA ASN A 241 -2.48 28.88 8.22
C ASN A 241 -1.97 29.50 9.53
N ALA A 242 -0.65 29.57 9.67
CA ALA A 242 -0.06 30.36 10.75
C ALA A 242 -0.38 31.85 10.58
N ARG A 243 -0.41 32.60 11.69
CA ARG A 243 -0.60 34.07 11.64
C ARG A 243 0.51 34.75 10.83
N SER A 244 1.71 34.19 10.92
CA SER A 244 2.90 34.59 10.16
C SER A 244 3.38 33.38 9.39
N PRO A 245 2.87 33.12 8.17
CA PRO A 245 3.23 31.94 7.39
C PRO A 245 4.75 31.77 7.18
N GLU A 246 5.48 32.88 7.11
CA GLU A 246 6.93 32.92 6.96
C GLU A 246 7.70 32.37 8.17
N THR A 247 7.05 32.28 9.34
CA THR A 247 7.62 31.72 10.58
C THR A 247 7.07 30.33 10.93
N ASP A 248 6.28 29.74 10.06
CA ASP A 248 5.75 28.39 10.29
C ASP A 248 6.90 27.38 10.31
N PRO A 249 7.14 26.67 11.43
CA PRO A 249 8.26 25.74 11.52
C PRO A 249 8.18 24.56 10.54
N ARG A 250 7.00 24.29 9.97
CA ARG A 250 6.83 23.27 8.93
C ARG A 250 7.50 23.66 7.61
N ASN A 251 7.86 24.94 7.43
CA ASN A 251 8.62 25.40 6.27
C ASN A 251 10.05 24.84 6.18
N GLU A 252 10.56 24.24 7.25
CA GLU A 252 11.87 23.56 7.26
C GLU A 252 11.79 22.12 6.73
N ILE A 253 10.59 21.59 6.49
CA ILE A 253 10.40 20.21 6.00
C ILE A 253 10.84 20.17 4.53
N THR A 254 11.78 19.26 4.24
CA THR A 254 12.29 19.02 2.88
C THR A 254 11.66 17.78 2.27
N LEU A 255 11.84 17.60 0.95
CA LEU A 255 11.41 16.40 0.25
C LEU A 255 12.11 15.15 0.80
N ARG A 256 13.40 15.25 1.19
CA ARG A 256 14.13 14.16 1.87
C ARG A 256 13.47 13.73 3.16
N HIS A 257 13.03 14.66 3.99
CA HIS A 257 12.38 14.35 5.26
C HIS A 257 11.13 13.52 5.07
N VAL A 258 10.26 13.87 4.12
CA VAL A 258 9.02 13.11 3.89
C VAL A 258 9.29 11.76 3.21
N LEU A 259 10.25 11.68 2.28
CA LEU A 259 10.60 10.40 1.63
C LEU A 259 11.32 9.44 2.59
N ASN A 260 12.03 9.95 3.57
CA ASN A 260 12.68 9.18 4.62
C ASN A 260 11.76 8.87 5.82
N MET A 261 10.46 9.25 5.78
CA MET A 261 9.53 9.08 6.91
C MET A 261 10.03 9.74 8.21
N SER A 262 10.56 10.95 8.08
CA SER A 262 11.14 11.71 9.20
C SER A 262 10.75 13.20 9.14
N SER A 263 9.53 13.50 8.69
CA SER A 263 9.04 14.87 8.55
C SER A 263 8.91 15.61 9.90
N GLY A 264 8.81 14.89 11.02
CA GLY A 264 8.54 15.46 12.33
C GLY A 264 7.07 15.86 12.55
N LEU A 265 6.22 15.67 11.53
CA LEU A 265 4.80 15.92 11.65
C LEU A 265 4.11 14.85 12.50
N GLU A 266 2.98 15.21 13.10
CA GLU A 266 2.18 14.27 13.88
C GLU A 266 1.78 13.08 13.04
N THR A 267 2.10 11.87 13.55
CA THR A 267 1.68 10.61 12.95
C THR A 267 0.33 10.22 13.51
N VAL A 268 -0.64 10.05 12.64
CA VAL A 268 -2.03 9.72 13.02
C VAL A 268 -2.38 8.28 12.68
N ASP A 269 -1.69 7.67 11.74
CA ASP A 269 -1.98 6.31 11.26
C ASP A 269 -1.59 5.22 12.27
N ASN A 270 -0.53 5.42 13.05
CA ASN A 270 0.02 4.39 13.95
C ASN A 270 -0.61 4.35 15.35
N ARG A 271 -1.65 5.16 15.63
CA ARG A 271 -2.19 5.33 16.99
C ARG A 271 -3.59 4.76 17.19
N GLY A 272 -4.07 3.94 16.29
CA GLY A 272 -5.44 3.41 16.32
C GLY A 272 -6.52 4.44 15.98
N LEU A 273 -6.13 5.67 15.62
CA LEU A 273 -7.01 6.74 15.14
C LEU A 273 -7.05 6.81 13.60
N GLU A 274 -6.26 6.02 12.92
CA GLU A 274 -6.17 5.96 11.45
C GLU A 274 -7.54 5.92 10.77
N TYR A 275 -8.44 5.13 11.33
CA TYR A 275 -9.78 4.96 10.81
C TYR A 275 -10.75 6.09 11.14
N ALA A 276 -10.34 7.08 11.91
CA ALA A 276 -11.20 8.21 12.28
C ALA A 276 -10.59 9.57 11.94
N THR A 277 -9.27 9.70 11.90
CA THR A 277 -8.57 10.98 11.75
C THR A 277 -7.40 10.96 10.79
N GLY A 278 -6.83 9.79 10.51
CA GLY A 278 -5.64 9.61 9.68
C GLY A 278 -5.96 9.46 8.19
N SER A 279 -5.05 8.81 7.47
CA SER A 279 -5.17 8.58 6.03
C SER A 279 -6.40 7.74 5.65
N GLY A 280 -6.99 7.01 6.59
CA GLY A 280 -8.27 6.32 6.42
C GLY A 280 -9.39 7.25 5.98
N MET A 281 -9.41 8.51 6.44
CA MET A 281 -10.37 9.50 6.00
C MET A 281 -10.23 9.82 4.50
N SER A 282 -9.00 9.90 4.00
CA SER A 282 -8.74 10.16 2.57
C SER A 282 -8.95 8.92 1.71
N TYR A 283 -8.52 7.74 2.18
CA TYR A 283 -8.60 6.50 1.42
C TYR A 283 -10.01 5.94 1.29
N TRP A 284 -10.82 6.11 2.35
CA TRP A 284 -12.07 5.39 2.51
C TRP A 284 -13.28 6.28 2.73
N ALA A 285 -13.11 7.48 3.31
CA ALA A 285 -14.22 8.38 3.62
C ALA A 285 -14.39 9.54 2.63
N GLY A 286 -13.49 9.67 1.65
CA GLY A 286 -13.61 10.65 0.57
C GLY A 286 -13.15 12.06 0.95
N SER A 287 -12.38 12.24 2.03
CA SER A 287 -11.71 13.51 2.31
C SER A 287 -10.51 13.71 1.36
N SER A 288 -10.06 14.97 1.21
CA SER A 288 -8.90 15.28 0.39
C SER A 288 -7.61 14.73 1.01
N SER A 289 -6.85 13.95 0.23
CA SER A 289 -5.55 13.42 0.61
C SER A 289 -4.52 14.53 0.83
N VAL A 290 -4.56 15.57 -0.01
CA VAL A 290 -3.67 16.74 0.08
C VAL A 290 -4.00 17.57 1.32
N ALA A 291 -5.28 17.86 1.57
CA ALA A 291 -5.68 18.63 2.76
C ALA A 291 -5.31 17.89 4.05
N GLY A 292 -5.58 16.57 4.11
CA GLY A 292 -5.21 15.72 5.25
C GLY A 292 -3.72 15.72 5.53
N ALA A 293 -2.89 15.54 4.49
CA ALA A 293 -1.44 15.53 4.62
C ALA A 293 -0.88 16.87 5.12
N ARG A 294 -1.43 18.00 4.66
CA ARG A 294 -0.99 19.36 5.00
C ARG A 294 -1.51 19.89 6.35
N SER A 295 -2.45 19.16 6.99
CA SER A 295 -3.13 19.63 8.22
C SER A 295 -2.48 19.15 9.51
N ARG A 296 -1.33 18.45 9.42
CA ARG A 296 -0.66 17.90 10.59
C ARG A 296 0.20 18.92 11.31
N ALA A 297 0.25 18.84 12.63
CA ALA A 297 1.11 19.66 13.47
C ALA A 297 2.55 19.15 13.42
N LEU A 298 3.53 20.06 13.48
CA LEU A 298 4.93 19.70 13.72
C LEU A 298 5.11 19.42 15.22
N ILE A 299 5.54 18.20 15.54
CA ILE A 299 5.73 17.74 16.93
C ILE A 299 7.18 17.36 17.27
N ARG A 300 8.04 17.30 16.25
CA ARG A 300 9.47 17.02 16.36
C ARG A 300 10.26 17.80 15.31
N GLU A 301 11.53 17.97 15.54
CA GLU A 301 12.46 18.53 14.54
C GLU A 301 12.52 17.60 13.33
N PRO A 302 12.35 18.12 12.09
CA PRO A 302 12.47 17.34 10.87
C PRO A 302 13.82 16.61 10.76
N GLY A 303 13.80 15.37 10.29
CA GLY A 303 14.99 14.53 10.12
C GLY A 303 15.46 13.78 11.38
N THR A 304 14.90 14.07 12.57
CA THR A 304 15.42 13.52 13.84
C THR A 304 14.78 12.22 14.29
N TYR A 305 13.56 11.93 13.84
CA TYR A 305 12.80 10.76 14.27
C TYR A 305 12.12 10.09 13.09
N TRP A 306 12.29 8.78 12.96
CA TRP A 306 11.61 7.98 11.96
C TRP A 306 10.26 7.50 12.50
N ASP A 307 9.20 7.77 11.75
CA ASP A 307 7.87 7.28 12.05
C ASP A 307 7.10 7.03 10.75
N TYR A 308 6.70 5.78 10.51
CA TYR A 308 6.08 5.39 9.25
C TYR A 308 4.70 6.00 9.10
N GLU A 309 4.51 6.85 8.06
CA GLU A 309 3.31 7.64 7.90
C GLU A 309 2.88 7.74 6.42
N ASN A 310 1.61 7.46 6.15
CA ASN A 310 1.09 7.52 4.77
C ASN A 310 1.07 8.95 4.22
N TYR A 311 0.72 9.92 5.06
CA TYR A 311 0.65 11.31 4.65
C TYR A 311 2.02 11.92 4.32
N ASP A 312 3.13 11.38 4.80
CA ASP A 312 4.45 11.84 4.38
C ASP A 312 4.68 11.54 2.89
N THR A 313 4.33 10.35 2.43
CA THR A 313 4.37 10.05 0.99
C THR A 313 3.45 10.97 0.19
N LEU A 314 2.24 11.24 0.70
CA LEU A 314 1.28 12.10 -0.01
C LEU A 314 1.72 13.57 -0.08
N LEU A 315 2.54 14.06 0.86
CA LEU A 315 3.21 15.36 0.72
C LEU A 315 4.21 15.36 -0.44
N GLY A 316 5.00 14.28 -0.61
CA GLY A 316 5.86 14.11 -1.78
C GLY A 316 5.08 14.07 -3.09
N VAL A 317 3.93 13.36 -3.11
CA VAL A 317 3.02 13.31 -4.28
C VAL A 317 2.40 14.70 -4.56
N TYR A 318 2.11 15.48 -3.54
CA TYR A 318 1.65 16.85 -3.71
C TYR A 318 2.76 17.78 -4.25
N ALA A 319 4.00 17.62 -3.80
CA ALA A 319 5.14 18.32 -4.40
C ALA A 319 5.28 17.99 -5.89
N MET A 320 5.13 16.71 -6.27
CA MET A 320 5.09 16.27 -7.67
C MET A 320 3.98 16.97 -8.45
N LYS A 321 2.76 17.08 -7.91
CA LYS A 321 1.63 17.79 -8.55
C LYS A 321 1.99 19.26 -8.83
N LEU A 322 2.54 19.95 -7.85
CA LEU A 322 2.95 21.35 -7.99
C LEU A 322 4.07 21.53 -9.03
N ALA A 323 5.07 20.66 -9.02
CA ALA A 323 6.15 20.67 -9.99
C ALA A 323 5.67 20.45 -11.43
N LEU A 324 4.63 19.65 -11.64
CA LEU A 324 4.06 19.38 -12.96
C LEU A 324 3.21 20.54 -13.50
N GLY A 325 2.66 21.38 -12.63
CA GLY A 325 2.08 22.67 -13.00
C GLY A 325 0.73 22.60 -13.75
N GLY A 326 0.07 21.44 -13.80
CA GLY A 326 -1.23 21.32 -14.48
C GLY A 326 -1.89 19.97 -14.28
N GLU A 327 -3.22 19.94 -14.16
CA GLU A 327 -4.02 18.74 -13.87
C GLU A 327 -3.80 17.64 -14.91
N LYS A 328 -3.79 17.99 -16.20
CA LYS A 328 -3.57 17.01 -17.28
C LYS A 328 -2.15 16.43 -17.23
N ALA A 329 -1.13 17.28 -17.07
CA ALA A 329 0.25 16.83 -16.95
C ALA A 329 0.43 15.90 -15.74
N TYR A 330 -0.18 16.24 -14.63
CA TYR A 330 -0.18 15.42 -13.42
C TYR A 330 -0.88 14.07 -13.63
N ALA A 331 -2.10 14.06 -14.16
CA ALA A 331 -2.86 12.82 -14.37
C ALA A 331 -2.15 11.84 -15.32
N GLU A 332 -1.50 12.34 -16.37
CA GLU A 332 -0.81 11.52 -17.38
C GLU A 332 0.62 11.11 -16.98
N PHE A 333 1.22 11.81 -16.01
CA PHE A 333 2.65 11.66 -15.68
C PHE A 333 3.05 10.23 -15.31
N PRO A 334 2.36 9.49 -14.43
CA PRO A 334 2.76 8.14 -14.07
C PRO A 334 2.86 7.21 -15.29
N ARG A 335 1.91 7.30 -16.20
CA ARG A 335 1.90 6.53 -17.43
C ARG A 335 3.04 6.93 -18.36
N LYS A 336 3.12 8.21 -18.69
CA LYS A 336 4.07 8.72 -19.68
C LYS A 336 5.53 8.67 -19.23
N ALA A 337 5.79 8.97 -17.96
CA ALA A 337 7.16 9.01 -17.46
C ALA A 337 7.71 7.64 -17.11
N LEU A 338 6.88 6.74 -16.59
CA LEU A 338 7.35 5.47 -16.03
C LEU A 338 6.62 4.26 -16.61
N LEU A 339 5.31 4.11 -16.37
CA LEU A 339 4.64 2.82 -16.54
C LEU A 339 4.65 2.32 -17.99
N ASP A 340 4.38 3.21 -18.96
CA ASP A 340 4.39 2.87 -20.37
C ASP A 340 5.81 2.60 -20.90
N LYS A 341 6.82 3.27 -20.35
CA LYS A 341 8.23 3.08 -20.75
C LYS A 341 8.80 1.73 -20.33
N ILE A 342 8.41 1.24 -19.14
CA ILE A 342 8.91 -0.05 -18.62
C ILE A 342 7.90 -1.19 -18.82
N GLY A 343 6.87 -1.03 -19.65
CA GLY A 343 5.92 -2.08 -19.99
C GLY A 343 4.93 -2.45 -18.88
N MET A 344 4.71 -1.63 -17.86
CA MET A 344 3.74 -1.86 -16.77
C MET A 344 2.30 -1.57 -17.21
N ARG A 345 1.82 -2.29 -18.24
CA ARG A 345 0.53 -2.04 -18.91
C ARG A 345 -0.69 -2.46 -18.09
N ASN A 346 -0.50 -3.29 -17.07
CA ASN A 346 -1.56 -3.75 -16.17
C ASN A 346 -1.62 -2.95 -14.86
N THR A 347 -1.02 -1.77 -14.82
CA THR A 347 -0.93 -0.95 -13.61
C THR A 347 -1.88 0.24 -13.68
N LEU A 348 -2.71 0.39 -12.63
CA LEU A 348 -3.61 1.52 -12.43
C LEU A 348 -3.19 2.29 -11.18
N VAL A 349 -3.15 3.62 -11.29
CA VAL A 349 -2.83 4.52 -10.18
C VAL A 349 -4.09 5.26 -9.77
N SER A 350 -4.62 4.92 -8.58
CA SER A 350 -5.89 5.50 -8.11
C SER A 350 -5.70 6.88 -7.51
N THR A 351 -6.76 7.69 -7.64
CA THR A 351 -6.86 9.03 -7.06
C THR A 351 -7.91 9.07 -5.97
N ASP A 352 -7.88 10.12 -5.15
CA ASP A 352 -9.07 10.53 -4.42
C ASP A 352 -10.10 11.18 -5.37
N ARG A 353 -11.27 11.55 -4.85
CA ARG A 353 -12.34 12.17 -5.66
C ARG A 353 -11.99 13.55 -6.25
N PHE A 354 -10.88 14.14 -5.81
CA PHE A 354 -10.38 15.44 -6.28
C PHE A 354 -9.31 15.30 -7.36
N GLY A 355 -8.96 14.08 -7.75
CA GLY A 355 -7.94 13.79 -8.76
C GLY A 355 -6.51 13.73 -8.20
N ASP A 356 -6.34 13.77 -6.89
CA ASP A 356 -5.04 13.64 -6.26
C ASP A 356 -4.66 12.17 -6.08
N PHE A 357 -3.50 11.77 -6.58
CA PHE A 357 -3.04 10.38 -6.50
C PHE A 357 -2.83 9.93 -5.05
N VAL A 358 -3.39 8.76 -4.71
CA VAL A 358 -3.26 8.14 -3.40
C VAL A 358 -2.11 7.10 -3.42
N MET A 359 -0.93 7.55 -3.87
CA MET A 359 0.24 6.69 -4.09
C MET A 359 0.93 6.21 -2.81
N SER A 360 0.40 6.49 -1.65
CA SER A 360 0.87 5.84 -0.43
C SER A 360 0.32 4.42 -0.27
N SER A 361 -0.73 4.05 -1.07
CA SER A 361 -1.43 2.78 -0.88
C SER A 361 -2.26 2.27 -2.06
N GLN A 362 -2.75 3.13 -2.97
CA GLN A 362 -3.79 2.76 -3.93
C GLN A 362 -3.27 2.68 -5.38
N ILE A 363 -2.36 1.74 -5.61
CA ILE A 363 -1.97 1.29 -6.95
C ILE A 363 -2.40 -0.17 -7.10
N TYR A 364 -2.92 -0.52 -8.26
CA TYR A 364 -3.33 -1.88 -8.62
C TYR A 364 -2.45 -2.38 -9.75
N THR A 365 -1.82 -3.52 -9.57
CA THR A 365 -0.89 -4.08 -10.56
C THR A 365 -0.83 -5.60 -10.47
N ASN A 366 -0.30 -6.26 -11.50
CA ASN A 366 -0.01 -7.69 -11.50
C ASN A 366 1.44 -7.99 -11.04
N ALA A 367 1.81 -9.26 -10.98
CA ALA A 367 3.13 -9.67 -10.52
C ALA A 367 4.23 -9.33 -11.52
N ARG A 368 3.99 -9.48 -12.84
CA ARG A 368 4.99 -9.19 -13.87
C ARG A 368 5.30 -7.71 -13.98
N ASP A 369 4.28 -6.84 -13.89
CA ASP A 369 4.52 -5.39 -13.86
C ASP A 369 5.38 -5.00 -12.65
N LEU A 370 5.13 -5.62 -11.49
CA LEU A 370 5.95 -5.38 -10.30
C LEU A 370 7.37 -5.94 -10.44
N ALA A 371 7.56 -7.00 -11.22
CA ALA A 371 8.89 -7.50 -11.57
C ALA A 371 9.64 -6.53 -12.51
N ARG A 372 8.96 -5.93 -13.50
CA ARG A 372 9.52 -4.86 -14.34
C ARG A 372 9.98 -3.67 -13.52
N PHE A 373 9.16 -3.28 -12.52
CA PHE A 373 9.54 -2.24 -11.58
C PHE A 373 10.82 -2.60 -10.81
N GLY A 374 10.95 -3.84 -10.35
CA GLY A 374 12.18 -4.33 -9.72
C GLY A 374 13.38 -4.35 -10.66
N LEU A 375 13.17 -4.74 -11.92
CA LEU A 375 14.22 -4.75 -12.96
C LEU A 375 14.78 -3.35 -13.26
N LEU A 376 13.96 -2.30 -13.24
CA LEU A 376 14.44 -0.92 -13.39
C LEU A 376 15.48 -0.60 -12.30
N TYR A 377 15.23 -1.00 -11.08
CA TYR A 377 16.13 -0.78 -9.95
C TYR A 377 17.36 -1.70 -9.99
N LEU A 378 17.17 -2.96 -10.42
CA LEU A 378 18.28 -3.88 -10.66
C LEU A 378 19.22 -3.37 -11.77
N GLY A 379 18.65 -2.77 -12.83
CA GLY A 379 19.36 -2.12 -13.91
C GLY A 379 19.92 -0.72 -13.57
N ASN A 380 20.00 -0.39 -12.27
CA ASN A 380 20.53 0.89 -11.78
C ASN A 380 19.90 2.12 -12.47
N GLY A 381 18.56 2.09 -12.64
CA GLY A 381 17.76 3.15 -13.24
C GLY A 381 17.80 3.21 -14.77
N ILE A 382 18.38 2.21 -15.42
CA ILE A 382 18.43 2.09 -16.89
C ILE A 382 17.37 1.08 -17.37
N TRP A 383 16.62 1.46 -18.42
CA TRP A 383 15.71 0.58 -19.13
C TRP A 383 15.94 0.69 -20.63
N ASN A 384 16.21 -0.44 -21.30
CA ASN A 384 16.50 -0.49 -22.75
C ASN A 384 17.55 0.53 -23.23
N GLY A 385 18.56 0.77 -22.40
CA GLY A 385 19.63 1.76 -22.69
C GLY A 385 19.26 3.22 -22.39
N GLU A 386 18.01 3.52 -22.03
CA GLU A 386 17.58 4.84 -21.56
C GLU A 386 17.73 4.93 -20.02
N ARG A 387 18.38 5.98 -19.54
CA ARG A 387 18.44 6.27 -18.11
C ARG A 387 17.17 6.99 -17.70
N LEU A 388 16.35 6.30 -16.89
CA LEU A 388 15.09 6.82 -16.35
C LEU A 388 15.26 7.40 -14.93
N LEU A 389 16.28 6.94 -14.19
CA LEU A 389 16.66 7.42 -12.87
C LEU A 389 18.18 7.57 -12.78
N SER A 390 18.64 8.59 -12.10
CA SER A 390 20.07 8.77 -11.82
C SER A 390 20.62 7.71 -10.86
N GLU A 391 21.93 7.49 -10.87
CA GLU A 391 22.59 6.63 -9.88
C GLU A 391 22.46 7.21 -8.48
N GLU A 392 22.51 8.53 -8.37
CA GLU A 392 22.31 9.27 -7.12
C GLU A 392 20.94 9.00 -6.51
N TRP A 393 19.88 8.88 -7.35
CA TRP A 393 18.57 8.52 -6.87
C TRP A 393 18.51 7.06 -6.38
N ILE A 394 19.11 6.14 -7.14
CA ILE A 394 19.20 4.73 -6.74
C ILE A 394 19.96 4.61 -5.40
N ASP A 395 21.04 5.35 -5.23
CA ASP A 395 21.79 5.39 -3.98
C ASP A 395 20.98 6.00 -2.83
N PHE A 396 20.23 7.07 -3.09
CA PHE A 396 19.33 7.66 -2.08
C PHE A 396 18.32 6.65 -1.55
N VAL A 397 17.65 5.88 -2.43
CA VAL A 397 16.58 4.97 -1.98
C VAL A 397 17.13 3.77 -1.21
N ARG A 398 18.36 3.32 -1.46
CA ARG A 398 18.99 2.19 -0.77
C ARG A 398 19.93 2.60 0.38
N THR A 399 20.13 3.91 0.60
CA THR A 399 20.90 4.41 1.74
C THR A 399 19.98 4.51 2.97
N PRO A 400 20.41 3.97 4.13
CA PRO A 400 19.61 4.09 5.35
C PRO A 400 19.32 5.55 5.72
N ALA A 401 18.06 5.89 5.92
CA ALA A 401 17.67 7.19 6.44
C ALA A 401 18.28 7.41 7.83
N PRO A 402 18.93 8.56 8.09
CA PRO A 402 19.65 8.78 9.36
C PRO A 402 18.82 8.51 10.60
N ALA A 403 17.53 8.85 10.58
CA ALA A 403 16.59 8.65 11.67
C ALA A 403 16.30 7.17 11.97
N THR A 404 16.64 6.22 11.07
CA THR A 404 16.44 4.77 11.29
C THR A 404 17.61 4.09 11.97
N LYS A 405 18.72 4.79 12.23
CA LYS A 405 19.94 4.21 12.80
C LYS A 405 19.69 3.51 14.13
N SER A 406 18.84 4.05 14.98
CA SER A 406 18.52 3.48 16.29
C SER A 406 17.61 2.24 16.24
N ILE A 407 17.01 1.94 15.08
CA ILE A 407 16.09 0.81 14.87
C ILE A 407 16.60 -0.18 13.83
N GLY A 408 17.93 -0.20 13.55
CA GLY A 408 18.58 -1.19 12.68
C GLY A 408 18.68 -0.80 11.23
N SER A 409 18.67 0.50 10.89
CA SER A 409 18.94 1.03 9.54
C SER A 409 18.04 0.44 8.43
N ILE A 410 16.75 0.22 8.75
CA ILE A 410 15.81 -0.61 8.01
C ILE A 410 15.11 0.07 6.82
N TYR A 411 15.31 1.39 6.62
CA TYR A 411 14.53 2.16 5.65
C TYR A 411 15.37 3.23 4.97
N GLY A 412 15.16 3.40 3.66
CA GLY A 412 15.77 4.45 2.85
C GLY A 412 14.73 5.41 2.27
N GLY A 413 14.88 5.81 1.00
CA GLY A 413 13.94 6.69 0.29
C GLY A 413 12.68 5.95 -0.19
N GLN A 414 11.75 5.61 0.70
CA GLN A 414 10.53 4.81 0.47
C GLN A 414 10.80 3.34 0.09
N TRP A 415 11.95 2.80 0.49
CA TRP A 415 12.34 1.41 0.32
C TRP A 415 12.79 0.79 1.63
N TRP A 416 12.54 -0.49 1.79
CA TRP A 416 12.94 -1.29 2.96
C TRP A 416 14.27 -1.96 2.71
N LEU A 417 15.16 -1.86 3.67
CA LEU A 417 16.52 -2.40 3.62
C LEU A 417 16.62 -3.66 4.48
N VAL A 418 17.66 -4.47 4.23
CA VAL A 418 17.93 -5.64 5.06
C VAL A 418 18.32 -5.18 6.47
N PRO A 419 17.60 -5.60 7.51
CA PRO A 419 17.90 -5.20 8.88
C PRO A 419 19.29 -5.63 9.31
N GLU A 420 19.89 -4.89 10.23
CA GLU A 420 21.07 -5.34 10.96
C GLU A 420 20.77 -6.70 11.63
N GLY A 421 21.72 -7.65 11.58
CA GLY A 421 21.54 -8.99 12.15
C GLY A 421 20.84 -10.02 11.24
N ARG A 422 20.36 -9.66 10.06
CA ARG A 422 19.91 -10.61 9.01
C ARG A 422 21.08 -11.00 8.13
N ASP A 423 21.95 -11.91 8.60
CA ASP A 423 23.15 -12.33 7.88
C ASP A 423 22.88 -13.51 6.91
N ASP A 424 21.64 -13.95 6.84
CA ASP A 424 21.15 -15.02 5.98
C ASP A 424 20.72 -14.56 4.59
N VAL A 425 20.84 -13.25 4.30
CA VAL A 425 20.56 -12.63 2.98
C VAL A 425 21.60 -11.56 2.65
N PRO A 426 21.86 -11.30 1.35
CA PRO A 426 22.78 -10.23 0.92
C PRO A 426 22.39 -8.87 1.49
N LYS A 427 23.37 -8.12 1.98
CA LYS A 427 23.16 -6.81 2.60
C LYS A 427 22.79 -5.72 1.59
N ASP A 428 23.09 -5.92 0.33
CA ASP A 428 22.72 -5.04 -0.78
C ASP A 428 21.30 -5.27 -1.28
N ALA A 429 20.59 -6.26 -0.75
CA ALA A 429 19.19 -6.49 -1.07
C ALA A 429 18.31 -5.39 -0.46
N TYR A 430 17.29 -4.97 -1.20
CA TYR A 430 16.28 -4.03 -0.74
C TYR A 430 14.91 -4.35 -1.38
N SER A 431 13.85 -3.85 -0.78
CA SER A 431 12.51 -4.31 -1.14
C SER A 431 11.49 -3.20 -1.04
N THR A 432 10.53 -3.18 -1.95
CA THR A 432 9.23 -2.58 -1.67
C THR A 432 8.52 -3.39 -0.60
N SER A 433 7.58 -2.78 0.14
CA SER A 433 6.77 -3.53 1.09
C SER A 433 5.37 -2.95 1.21
N GLY A 434 4.37 -3.78 0.92
CA GLY A 434 2.96 -3.42 1.08
C GLY A 434 2.26 -4.39 2.04
N ASN A 435 1.25 -3.86 2.72
CA ASN A 435 0.40 -4.65 3.59
C ASN A 435 -0.14 -5.88 2.84
N ARG A 436 -0.50 -6.93 3.56
CA ARG A 436 -0.95 -8.20 3.01
C ARG A 436 0.10 -8.90 2.11
N GLY A 437 1.41 -8.59 2.29
CA GLY A 437 2.52 -9.31 1.65
C GLY A 437 2.77 -8.97 0.18
N GLN A 438 2.79 -7.69 -0.16
CA GLN A 438 3.13 -7.19 -1.50
C GLN A 438 4.60 -6.81 -1.53
N PHE A 439 5.43 -7.58 -2.24
CA PHE A 439 6.87 -7.35 -2.29
C PHE A 439 7.40 -7.37 -3.72
N SER A 440 8.34 -6.48 -4.03
CA SER A 440 9.33 -6.61 -5.08
C SER A 440 10.70 -6.45 -4.43
N ILE A 441 11.45 -7.52 -4.39
CA ILE A 441 12.75 -7.62 -3.73
C ILE A 441 13.82 -7.59 -4.81
N VAL A 442 14.76 -6.66 -4.71
CA VAL A 442 15.89 -6.50 -5.61
C VAL A 442 17.15 -7.00 -4.90
N VAL A 443 17.90 -7.89 -5.54
CA VAL A 443 19.14 -8.45 -4.99
C VAL A 443 20.27 -8.22 -6.00
N PRO A 444 20.92 -7.04 -5.98
CA PRO A 444 21.91 -6.66 -6.99
C PRO A 444 23.09 -7.63 -7.13
N SER A 445 23.65 -8.10 -6.02
CA SER A 445 24.78 -9.06 -6.01
C SER A 445 24.47 -10.41 -6.67
N HIS A 446 23.18 -10.69 -6.94
CA HIS A 446 22.73 -11.95 -7.57
C HIS A 446 21.97 -11.71 -8.87
N ASP A 447 21.95 -10.49 -9.40
CA ASP A 447 21.20 -10.13 -10.61
C ASP A 447 19.75 -10.67 -10.59
N MET A 448 19.04 -10.42 -9.47
CA MET A 448 17.77 -11.08 -9.17
C MET A 448 16.68 -10.10 -8.71
N VAL A 449 15.45 -10.37 -9.17
CA VAL A 449 14.22 -9.77 -8.65
C VAL A 449 13.26 -10.87 -8.22
N ILE A 450 12.73 -10.75 -7.00
CA ILE A 450 11.73 -11.68 -6.46
C ILE A 450 10.45 -10.90 -6.16
N VAL A 451 9.35 -11.28 -6.79
CA VAL A 451 8.03 -10.67 -6.56
C VAL A 451 7.13 -11.67 -5.87
N ARG A 452 6.57 -11.27 -4.74
CA ARG A 452 5.44 -11.97 -4.12
C ARG A 452 4.24 -11.04 -4.04
N ARG A 453 3.09 -11.52 -4.49
CA ARG A 453 1.80 -10.90 -4.21
C ARG A 453 1.07 -11.74 -3.18
N GLY A 454 0.41 -11.12 -2.23
CA GLY A 454 -0.27 -11.82 -1.15
C GLY A 454 -1.64 -11.22 -0.82
N LEU A 455 -2.43 -11.97 -0.07
CA LEU A 455 -3.65 -11.53 0.62
C LEU A 455 -3.56 -11.88 2.11
N ASP A 456 -2.37 -11.72 2.68
CA ASP A 456 -2.16 -11.98 4.10
C ASP A 456 -3.18 -11.21 4.96
N TYR A 457 -3.61 -11.81 6.05
CA TYR A 457 -4.51 -11.21 7.02
C TYR A 457 -4.04 -11.54 8.45
N GLY A 458 -4.69 -10.96 9.46
CA GLY A 458 -4.28 -11.15 10.84
C GLY A 458 -2.99 -10.40 11.21
N ARG A 459 -2.21 -10.95 12.13
CA ARG A 459 -1.06 -10.27 12.73
C ARG A 459 0.29 -10.84 12.31
N GLN A 460 0.33 -12.03 11.76
CA GLN A 460 1.56 -12.69 11.36
C GLN A 460 1.98 -12.26 9.95
N GLY A 461 2.91 -11.31 9.86
CA GLY A 461 3.47 -10.87 8.59
C GLY A 461 4.28 -11.97 7.90
N PHE A 462 4.37 -11.90 6.57
CA PHE A 462 5.22 -12.79 5.78
C PHE A 462 6.68 -12.35 5.83
N ASP A 463 7.62 -13.30 6.05
CA ASP A 463 9.06 -13.03 6.05
C ASP A 463 9.61 -12.96 4.61
N ARG A 464 9.68 -11.74 4.04
CA ARG A 464 10.23 -11.51 2.70
C ARG A 464 11.70 -11.84 2.58
N TRP A 465 12.48 -11.62 3.66
CA TRP A 465 13.91 -11.95 3.67
C TRP A 465 14.13 -13.46 3.77
N GLY A 466 13.25 -14.16 4.48
CA GLY A 466 13.21 -15.62 4.47
C GLY A 466 12.92 -16.16 3.07
N LEU A 467 11.97 -15.56 2.33
CA LEU A 467 11.74 -15.93 0.93
C LEU A 467 12.98 -15.71 0.07
N THR A 468 13.66 -14.57 0.24
CA THR A 468 14.92 -14.27 -0.47
C THR A 468 15.95 -15.35 -0.22
N ARG A 469 16.18 -15.72 1.05
CA ARG A 469 17.09 -16.81 1.41
C ARG A 469 16.72 -18.14 0.74
N GLU A 470 15.44 -18.51 0.75
CA GLU A 470 15.01 -19.78 0.15
C GLU A 470 15.23 -19.80 -1.36
N VAL A 471 14.93 -18.69 -2.06
CA VAL A 471 15.16 -18.57 -3.50
C VAL A 471 16.66 -18.62 -3.83
N LEU A 472 17.51 -17.94 -3.07
CA LEU A 472 18.95 -17.90 -3.30
C LEU A 472 19.61 -19.27 -3.14
N LYS A 473 19.05 -20.22 -2.39
CA LYS A 473 19.53 -21.62 -2.32
C LYS A 473 19.48 -22.33 -3.67
N ALA A 474 18.65 -21.86 -4.59
CA ALA A 474 18.54 -22.43 -5.93
C ALA A 474 19.66 -21.99 -6.88
N ILE A 475 20.45 -20.98 -6.52
CA ILE A 475 21.54 -20.47 -7.33
C ILE A 475 22.85 -21.08 -6.81
N ASN A 476 23.61 -21.77 -7.69
CA ASN A 476 24.86 -22.45 -7.36
C ASN A 476 26.08 -21.57 -7.63
#